data_a0a49c3df1a985f9e78ecc6411774a66
#
_entry.id   a0a49c3df1a985f9e78ecc6411774a66
#
_cell.length_a   1.000
_cell.length_b   1.000
_cell.length_c   1.000
_cell.angle_alpha   90.00
_cell.angle_beta   90.00
_cell.angle_gamma   90.00
#
_symmetry.space_group_name_H-M   'P 1'
#
loop_
_entity.id
_entity.type
_entity.pdbx_description
1 polymer ?
#
loop_
_entity_poly.entity_id
_entity_poly.type
_entity_poly.pdbx_seq_one_letter_code
_entity_poly.pdbx_strand_id
1 'polypeptide(L)'
;YRRITEENTMTEIKSLTIEELKAALADMGEKPFRAGQIFKWLHGGVESFEEMSNLSKDLRQRLAERFILTVPTVARKQVSKVDGTVKYLWRLRDGDCVESVLMHYEHGVSVCVSTQVGCRMGCKFCASGLNGKKRDLSAGEILDEILFMQKDSGEKISSIVLMGTGEPLDNYDNVLKFLHLVSCPEGINIGQRHISLSTSGIADKIEALAEEKLQIT
;
A
#
# COMPACT_ATOMS: atom_id res chain seq x y z
N TYR A 1 6.18 34.28 -19.27
CA TYR A 1 5.66 32.95 -19.56
C TYR A 1 6.74 31.93 -19.27
N ARG A 2 6.77 31.34 -18.04
CA ARG A 2 7.60 30.18 -17.72
C ARG A 2 6.84 28.95 -18.21
N ARG A 3 7.44 28.21 -19.14
CA ARG A 3 7.04 26.85 -19.46
C ARG A 3 7.16 26.03 -18.16
N ILE A 4 6.03 25.54 -17.65
CA ILE A 4 6.01 24.47 -16.67
C ILE A 4 6.53 23.26 -17.43
N THR A 5 7.75 22.85 -17.14
CA THR A 5 8.29 21.57 -17.58
C THR A 5 7.43 20.52 -16.89
N GLU A 6 6.76 19.68 -17.68
CA GLU A 6 6.17 18.43 -17.18
C GLU A 6 7.33 17.64 -16.56
N GLU A 7 7.41 17.68 -15.22
CA GLU A 7 8.23 16.73 -14.49
C GLU A 7 7.68 15.36 -14.86
N ASN A 8 8.49 14.58 -15.53
CA ASN A 8 8.23 13.19 -15.87
C ASN A 8 8.21 12.40 -14.55
N THR A 9 7.09 12.51 -13.82
CA THR A 9 6.90 11.79 -12.56
C THR A 9 6.74 10.32 -12.88
N MET A 10 7.83 9.57 -12.63
CA MET A 10 7.83 8.12 -12.82
C MET A 10 6.68 7.50 -12.00
N THR A 11 5.93 6.61 -12.62
CA THR A 11 4.80 5.92 -11.99
C THR A 11 5.29 4.90 -10.97
N GLU A 12 4.68 4.88 -9.79
CA GLU A 12 4.93 3.84 -8.80
C GLU A 12 4.28 2.52 -9.25
N ILE A 13 5.11 1.50 -9.47
CA ILE A 13 4.67 0.25 -10.09
C ILE A 13 3.74 -0.57 -9.19
N LYS A 14 3.92 -0.54 -7.87
CA LYS A 14 3.08 -1.27 -6.91
C LYS A 14 1.67 -0.69 -6.78
N SER A 15 1.47 0.56 -7.20
CA SER A 15 0.14 1.19 -7.27
C SER A 15 -0.65 0.79 -8.52
N LEU A 16 -0.06 0.06 -9.47
CA LEU A 16 -0.76 -0.36 -10.68
C LEU A 16 -1.56 -1.63 -10.45
N THR A 17 -2.83 -1.61 -10.87
CA THR A 17 -3.62 -2.83 -11.01
C THR A 17 -3.02 -3.73 -12.11
N ILE A 18 -3.40 -5.00 -12.14
CA ILE A 18 -2.87 -5.91 -13.15
C ILE A 18 -3.22 -5.44 -14.58
N GLU A 19 -4.39 -4.82 -14.77
CA GLU A 19 -4.81 -4.29 -16.06
C GLU A 19 -4.01 -3.03 -16.46
N GLU A 20 -3.79 -2.11 -15.52
CA GLU A 20 -2.93 -0.95 -15.74
C GLU A 20 -1.48 -1.37 -16.03
N LEU A 21 -0.99 -2.40 -15.33
CA LEU A 21 0.35 -2.95 -15.59
C LEU A 21 0.43 -3.60 -16.98
N LYS A 22 -0.61 -4.32 -17.42
CA LYS A 22 -0.69 -4.86 -18.80
C LYS A 22 -0.64 -3.74 -19.84
N ALA A 23 -1.39 -2.66 -19.64
CA ALA A 23 -1.38 -1.51 -20.54
C ALA A 23 -0.01 -0.84 -20.59
N ALA A 24 0.61 -0.58 -19.43
CA ALA A 24 1.92 0.04 -19.34
C ALA A 24 3.03 -0.82 -19.98
N LEU A 25 2.95 -2.15 -19.87
CA LEU A 25 3.87 -3.07 -20.51
C LEU A 25 3.65 -3.17 -22.02
N ALA A 26 2.39 -3.09 -22.49
CA ALA A 26 2.08 -3.02 -23.92
C ALA A 26 2.72 -1.80 -24.59
N ASP A 27 2.69 -0.63 -23.92
CA ASP A 27 3.40 0.58 -24.38
C ASP A 27 4.94 0.39 -24.48
N MET A 28 5.47 -0.55 -23.67
CA MET A 28 6.88 -0.94 -23.72
C MET A 28 7.17 -2.04 -24.77
N GLY A 29 6.16 -2.48 -25.53
CA GLY A 29 6.28 -3.58 -26.49
C GLY A 29 6.35 -4.97 -25.86
N GLU A 30 5.98 -5.11 -24.60
CA GLU A 30 6.04 -6.38 -23.89
C GLU A 30 4.72 -7.17 -24.03
N LYS A 31 4.84 -8.49 -23.91
CA LYS A 31 3.69 -9.40 -24.01
C LYS A 31 2.82 -9.35 -22.74
N PRO A 32 1.48 -9.44 -22.84
CA PRO A 32 0.55 -9.32 -21.71
C PRO A 32 0.82 -10.26 -20.53
N PHE A 33 1.31 -11.48 -20.78
CA PHE A 33 1.60 -12.45 -19.70
C PHE A 33 2.71 -11.99 -18.75
N ARG A 34 3.58 -11.05 -19.19
CA ARG A 34 4.63 -10.48 -18.35
C ARG A 34 4.06 -9.72 -17.15
N ALA A 35 2.87 -9.12 -17.31
CA ALA A 35 2.20 -8.43 -16.21
C ALA A 35 1.95 -9.36 -15.02
N GLY A 36 1.44 -10.57 -15.26
CA GLY A 36 1.23 -11.54 -14.18
C GLY A 36 2.53 -12.00 -13.50
N GLN A 37 3.63 -12.11 -14.26
CA GLN A 37 4.94 -12.43 -13.68
C GLN A 37 5.46 -11.30 -12.78
N ILE A 38 5.41 -10.05 -13.26
CA ILE A 38 5.84 -8.87 -12.52
C ILE A 38 4.95 -8.66 -11.30
N PHE A 39 3.62 -8.75 -11.46
CA PHE A 39 2.65 -8.57 -10.39
C PHE A 39 2.89 -9.53 -9.22
N LYS A 40 3.22 -10.81 -9.50
CA LYS A 40 3.60 -11.78 -8.46
C LYS A 40 4.86 -11.37 -7.70
N TRP A 41 5.87 -10.81 -8.38
CA TRP A 41 7.07 -10.31 -7.71
C TRP A 41 6.75 -9.12 -6.82
N LEU A 42 5.97 -8.16 -7.32
CA LEU A 42 5.57 -6.97 -6.57
C LEU A 42 4.80 -7.35 -5.30
N HIS A 43 3.82 -8.24 -5.41
CA HIS A 43 3.03 -8.73 -4.27
C HIS A 43 3.77 -9.76 -3.40
N GLY A 44 4.95 -10.21 -3.83
CA GLY A 44 5.90 -10.99 -3.03
C GLY A 44 6.84 -10.14 -2.17
N GLY A 45 6.71 -8.80 -2.21
CA GLY A 45 7.57 -7.90 -1.44
C GLY A 45 9.00 -7.81 -1.97
N VAL A 46 9.16 -7.84 -3.30
CA VAL A 46 10.45 -7.64 -3.96
C VAL A 46 11.00 -6.24 -3.66
N GLU A 47 12.30 -6.13 -3.46
CA GLU A 47 12.96 -4.87 -3.10
C GLU A 47 13.71 -4.22 -4.27
N SER A 48 13.97 -4.98 -5.33
CA SER A 48 14.60 -4.46 -6.54
C SER A 48 14.11 -5.19 -7.79
N PHE A 49 14.18 -4.54 -8.95
CA PHE A 49 13.86 -5.18 -10.23
C PHE A 49 14.85 -6.31 -10.57
N GLU A 50 16.08 -6.26 -10.05
CA GLU A 50 17.12 -7.27 -10.25
C GLU A 50 16.74 -8.64 -9.68
N GLU A 51 15.94 -8.66 -8.61
CA GLU A 51 15.46 -9.90 -7.99
C GLU A 51 14.48 -10.67 -8.86
N MET A 52 13.83 -10.02 -9.85
CA MET A 52 12.85 -10.64 -10.75
C MET A 52 13.54 -11.58 -11.76
N SER A 53 14.10 -12.69 -11.25
CA SER A 53 15.03 -13.59 -11.96
C SER A 53 14.45 -14.27 -13.21
N ASN A 54 13.13 -14.38 -13.32
CA ASN A 54 12.44 -14.94 -14.50
C ASN A 54 12.20 -13.90 -15.62
N LEU A 55 12.66 -12.65 -15.43
CA LEU A 55 12.64 -11.59 -16.43
C LEU A 55 14.06 -11.42 -17.04
N SER A 56 14.12 -11.03 -18.31
CA SER A 56 15.39 -10.69 -18.96
C SER A 56 16.05 -9.48 -18.29
N LYS A 57 17.38 -9.41 -18.36
CA LYS A 57 18.12 -8.24 -17.83
C LYS A 57 17.67 -6.93 -18.49
N ASP A 58 17.44 -6.95 -19.81
CA ASP A 58 16.94 -5.82 -20.58
C ASP A 58 15.58 -5.33 -20.03
N LEU A 59 14.62 -6.24 -19.81
CA LEU A 59 13.31 -5.86 -19.29
C LEU A 59 13.42 -5.27 -17.87
N ARG A 60 14.23 -5.86 -17.00
CA ARG A 60 14.45 -5.34 -15.65
C ARG A 60 15.02 -3.92 -15.67
N GLN A 61 15.96 -3.65 -16.55
CA GLN A 61 16.54 -2.32 -16.73
C GLN A 61 15.46 -1.32 -17.22
N ARG A 62 14.70 -1.67 -18.26
CA ARG A 62 13.61 -0.81 -18.78
C ARG A 62 12.53 -0.54 -17.76
N LEU A 63 12.22 -1.51 -16.88
CA LEU A 63 11.31 -1.30 -15.76
C LEU A 63 11.88 -0.28 -14.77
N ALA A 64 13.16 -0.37 -14.42
CA ALA A 64 13.82 0.56 -13.51
C ALA A 64 13.92 1.99 -14.09
N GLU A 65 14.00 2.13 -15.40
CA GLU A 65 14.01 3.43 -16.09
C GLU A 65 12.61 4.08 -16.16
N ARG A 66 11.53 3.29 -16.14
CA ARG A 66 10.15 3.77 -16.31
C ARG A 66 9.36 3.88 -15.02
N PHE A 67 9.66 3.04 -14.04
CA PHE A 67 8.86 2.92 -12.82
C PHE A 67 9.67 3.14 -11.56
N ILE A 68 8.97 3.61 -10.53
CA ILE A 68 9.47 3.61 -9.16
C ILE A 68 9.01 2.32 -8.48
N LEU A 69 9.95 1.62 -7.86
CA LEU A 69 9.68 0.55 -6.92
C LEU A 69 9.92 1.08 -5.51
N THR A 70 8.84 1.25 -4.74
CA THR A 70 8.93 1.70 -3.35
C THR A 70 9.34 0.54 -2.45
N VAL A 71 10.20 0.85 -1.49
CA VAL A 71 10.66 -0.09 -0.46
C VAL A 71 10.76 0.69 0.85
N PRO A 72 9.81 0.54 1.77
CA PRO A 72 9.90 1.18 3.07
C PRO A 72 10.99 0.52 3.91
N THR A 73 11.62 1.29 4.77
CA THR A 73 12.62 0.76 5.72
C THR A 73 12.12 0.86 7.15
N VAL A 74 12.48 -0.12 7.98
CA VAL A 74 12.11 -0.10 9.40
C VAL A 74 12.96 0.96 10.11
N ALA A 75 12.36 2.10 10.45
CA ALA A 75 12.99 3.12 11.26
C ALA A 75 12.98 2.74 12.76
N ARG A 76 11.92 2.07 13.21
CA ARG A 76 11.80 1.54 14.58
C ARG A 76 10.85 0.35 14.61
N LYS A 77 11.17 -0.65 15.41
CA LYS A 77 10.32 -1.82 15.71
C LYS A 77 10.19 -1.97 17.23
N GLN A 78 8.99 -2.15 17.71
CA GLN A 78 8.68 -2.37 19.12
C GLN A 78 7.83 -3.63 19.26
N VAL A 79 8.24 -4.56 20.11
CA VAL A 79 7.52 -5.81 20.35
C VAL A 79 6.99 -5.78 21.79
N SER A 80 5.68 -5.98 21.92
CA SER A 80 5.02 -6.12 23.22
C SER A 80 5.45 -7.43 23.89
N LYS A 81 5.81 -7.34 25.16
CA LYS A 81 6.17 -8.52 25.99
C LYS A 81 4.93 -9.24 26.53
N VAL A 82 3.74 -8.63 26.39
CA VAL A 82 2.50 -9.16 26.95
C VAL A 82 1.82 -10.11 25.98
N ASP A 83 1.71 -9.69 24.70
CA ASP A 83 0.89 -10.35 23.69
C ASP A 83 1.61 -10.53 22.34
N GLY A 84 2.87 -10.17 22.24
CA GLY A 84 3.63 -10.28 20.99
C GLY A 84 3.27 -9.25 19.92
N THR A 85 2.34 -8.33 20.17
CA THR A 85 2.00 -7.24 19.23
C THR A 85 3.24 -6.49 18.80
N VAL A 86 3.39 -6.25 17.51
CA VAL A 86 4.55 -5.55 16.94
C VAL A 86 4.13 -4.23 16.33
N LYS A 87 4.71 -3.14 16.80
CA LYS A 87 4.53 -1.80 16.21
C LYS A 87 5.75 -1.46 15.36
N TYR A 88 5.49 -1.11 14.12
CA TYR A 88 6.50 -0.65 13.15
C TYR A 88 6.38 0.85 12.96
N LEU A 89 7.51 1.53 12.84
CA LEU A 89 7.65 2.85 12.26
C LEU A 89 8.40 2.67 10.94
N TRP A 90 7.71 2.84 9.85
CA TRP A 90 8.26 2.75 8.50
C TRP A 90 8.76 4.11 8.05
N ARG A 91 9.94 4.12 7.46
CA ARG A 91 10.43 5.28 6.73
C ARG A 91 10.15 5.08 5.26
N LEU A 92 9.41 6.01 4.68
CA LEU A 92 9.05 6.05 3.27
C LEU A 92 10.20 6.64 2.43
N ARG A 93 10.06 6.55 1.10
CA ARG A 93 11.09 7.00 0.15
C ARG A 93 11.45 8.48 0.29
N ASP A 94 10.49 9.33 0.61
CA ASP A 94 10.68 10.78 0.81
C ASP A 94 11.22 11.15 2.20
N GLY A 95 11.46 10.16 3.06
CA GLY A 95 11.94 10.33 4.43
C GLY A 95 10.83 10.51 5.47
N ASP A 96 9.58 10.62 5.07
CA ASP A 96 8.44 10.64 5.99
C ASP A 96 8.27 9.28 6.66
N CYS A 97 7.55 9.28 7.79
CA CYS A 97 7.32 8.05 8.53
C CYS A 97 5.84 7.82 8.79
N VAL A 98 5.44 6.54 8.73
CA VAL A 98 4.10 6.07 9.11
C VAL A 98 4.21 4.88 10.04
N GLU A 99 3.14 4.63 10.80
CA GLU A 99 3.09 3.55 11.77
C GLU A 99 2.16 2.44 11.29
N SER A 100 2.56 1.19 11.54
CA SER A 100 1.70 0.01 11.38
C SER A 100 1.83 -0.89 12.59
N VAL A 101 0.79 -1.69 12.84
CA VAL A 101 0.77 -2.63 13.96
C VAL A 101 0.39 -4.02 13.47
N LEU A 102 1.18 -5.02 13.84
CA LEU A 102 0.86 -6.42 13.63
C LEU A 102 0.40 -7.02 14.96
N MET A 103 -0.77 -7.66 14.93
CA MET A 103 -1.47 -8.19 16.10
C MET A 103 -1.80 -9.66 15.87
N HIS A 104 -1.65 -10.45 16.94
CA HIS A 104 -1.97 -11.88 16.92
C HIS A 104 -3.34 -12.12 17.59
N TYR A 105 -4.21 -12.85 16.90
CA TYR A 105 -5.51 -13.29 17.40
C TYR A 105 -5.66 -14.79 17.19
N GLU A 106 -6.61 -15.43 17.89
CA GLU A 106 -6.91 -16.85 17.71
C GLU A 106 -7.29 -17.22 16.27
N HIS A 107 -7.89 -16.28 15.53
CA HIS A 107 -8.31 -16.47 14.14
C HIS A 107 -7.24 -16.05 13.11
N GLY A 108 -6.04 -15.68 13.55
CA GLY A 108 -4.92 -15.34 12.67
C GLY A 108 -4.27 -13.99 12.95
N VAL A 109 -3.41 -13.55 12.04
CA VAL A 109 -2.66 -12.30 12.15
C VAL A 109 -3.42 -11.17 11.49
N SER A 110 -3.67 -10.10 12.25
CA SER A 110 -4.30 -8.86 11.79
C SER A 110 -3.27 -7.74 11.73
N VAL A 111 -3.41 -6.85 10.78
CA VAL A 111 -2.55 -5.65 10.70
C VAL A 111 -3.39 -4.38 10.67
N CYS A 112 -2.89 -3.37 11.38
CA CYS A 112 -3.39 -2.01 11.33
C CYS A 112 -2.46 -1.19 10.44
N VAL A 113 -2.98 -0.58 9.37
CA VAL A 113 -2.21 0.18 8.39
C VAL A 113 -2.61 1.64 8.35
N SER A 114 -1.65 2.50 7.98
CA SER A 114 -1.82 3.93 7.77
C SER A 114 -2.28 4.23 6.35
N THR A 115 -2.93 5.38 6.14
CA THR A 115 -3.39 5.82 4.82
C THR A 115 -2.87 7.20 4.44
N GLN A 116 -2.27 7.91 5.38
CA GLN A 116 -1.75 9.28 5.18
C GLN A 116 -0.50 9.50 6.04
N VAL A 117 0.32 10.46 5.67
CA VAL A 117 1.32 11.05 6.55
C VAL A 117 0.65 12.21 7.30
N GLY A 118 0.33 11.96 8.58
CA GLY A 118 -0.50 12.87 9.38
C GLY A 118 -2.00 12.78 9.05
N CYS A 119 -2.82 13.65 9.65
CA CYS A 119 -4.27 13.67 9.45
C CYS A 119 -4.81 15.08 9.68
N ARG A 120 -5.80 15.51 8.89
CA ARG A 120 -6.42 16.85 9.04
C ARG A 120 -7.78 16.84 9.74
N MET A 121 -8.28 15.69 10.16
CA MET A 121 -9.65 15.57 10.72
C MET A 121 -9.80 16.25 12.09
N GLY A 122 -8.73 16.48 12.83
CA GLY A 122 -8.73 17.26 14.07
C GLY A 122 -9.44 16.59 15.25
N CYS A 123 -9.57 15.26 15.26
CA CYS A 123 -10.11 14.51 16.38
C CYS A 123 -9.32 14.78 17.66
N LYS A 124 -9.95 15.34 18.69
CA LYS A 124 -9.27 15.84 19.91
C LYS A 124 -8.50 14.77 20.70
N PHE A 125 -8.84 13.52 20.55
CA PHE A 125 -8.21 12.37 21.24
C PHE A 125 -7.11 11.70 20.42
N CYS A 126 -6.92 12.08 19.13
CA CYS A 126 -6.08 11.37 18.19
C CYS A 126 -4.75 12.09 17.97
N ALA A 127 -3.64 11.38 18.18
CA ALA A 127 -2.30 11.92 17.95
C ALA A 127 -1.95 12.13 16.47
N SER A 128 -2.62 11.42 15.54
CA SER A 128 -2.35 11.53 14.10
C SER A 128 -2.60 12.93 13.54
N GLY A 129 -3.44 13.74 14.21
CA GLY A 129 -3.76 15.12 13.79
C GLY A 129 -2.84 16.20 14.33
N LEU A 130 -1.92 15.90 15.26
CA LEU A 130 -1.11 16.90 15.97
C LEU A 130 -0.28 17.80 15.03
N ASN A 131 0.26 17.23 13.96
CA ASN A 131 1.07 17.93 12.96
C ASN A 131 0.33 18.22 11.65
N GLY A 132 -1.00 18.00 11.61
CA GLY A 132 -1.80 18.09 10.41
C GLY A 132 -1.50 16.97 9.40
N LYS A 133 -2.12 17.08 8.22
CA LYS A 133 -1.87 16.18 7.08
C LYS A 133 -0.75 16.75 6.23
N LYS A 134 0.28 15.95 5.96
CA LYS A 134 1.36 16.30 5.03
C LYS A 134 1.01 15.83 3.61
N ARG A 135 0.66 14.55 3.44
CA ARG A 135 0.24 13.98 2.15
C ARG A 135 -0.56 12.68 2.32
N ASP A 136 -1.16 12.26 1.24
CA ASP A 136 -1.75 10.94 1.11
C ASP A 136 -0.65 9.89 0.86
N LEU A 137 -0.88 8.66 1.32
CA LEU A 137 -0.12 7.51 0.86
C LEU A 137 -0.69 7.05 -0.48
N SER A 138 0.18 6.60 -1.38
CA SER A 138 -0.24 5.90 -2.58
C SER A 138 -0.79 4.51 -2.25
N ALA A 139 -1.53 3.92 -3.18
CA ALA A 139 -2.03 2.56 -3.01
C ALA A 139 -0.90 1.54 -2.80
N GLY A 140 0.24 1.73 -3.47
CA GLY A 140 1.43 0.90 -3.32
C GLY A 140 2.11 1.09 -1.97
N GLU A 141 2.19 2.31 -1.43
CA GLU A 141 2.74 2.55 -0.10
C GLU A 141 1.90 1.90 1.00
N ILE A 142 0.55 1.93 0.89
CA ILE A 142 -0.34 1.22 1.83
C ILE A 142 -0.16 -0.30 1.70
N LEU A 143 -0.02 -0.82 0.49
CA LEU A 143 0.25 -2.23 0.24
C LEU A 143 1.61 -2.65 0.81
N ASP A 144 2.63 -1.81 0.69
CA ASP A 144 3.98 -2.05 1.19
C ASP A 144 4.01 -2.27 2.71
N GLU A 145 3.19 -1.56 3.50
CA GLU A 145 3.09 -1.80 4.94
C GLU A 145 2.79 -3.29 5.22
N ILE A 146 1.87 -3.90 4.45
CA ILE A 146 1.48 -5.30 4.62
C ILE A 146 2.57 -6.25 4.14
N LEU A 147 3.09 -6.02 2.93
CA LEU A 147 4.10 -6.88 2.32
C LEU A 147 5.36 -6.97 3.17
N PHE A 148 5.82 -5.83 3.69
CA PHE A 148 7.04 -5.79 4.49
C PHE A 148 6.82 -6.25 5.94
N MET A 149 5.61 -6.09 6.51
CA MET A 149 5.26 -6.77 7.77
C MET A 149 5.26 -8.29 7.61
N GLN A 150 4.67 -8.83 6.53
CA GLN A 150 4.73 -10.28 6.24
C GLN A 150 6.17 -10.77 6.08
N LYS A 151 7.01 -10.00 5.37
CA LYS A 151 8.41 -10.36 5.14
C LYS A 151 9.23 -10.36 6.42
N ASP A 152 9.04 -9.35 7.28
CA ASP A 152 9.79 -9.19 8.53
C ASP A 152 9.33 -10.18 9.61
N SER A 153 8.04 -10.48 9.71
CA SER A 153 7.49 -11.42 10.69
C SER A 153 7.60 -12.88 10.25
N GLY A 154 7.63 -13.14 8.95
CA GLY A 154 7.50 -14.49 8.38
C GLY A 154 6.09 -15.06 8.47
N GLU A 155 5.09 -14.26 8.88
CA GLU A 155 3.72 -14.68 9.13
C GLU A 155 2.78 -14.22 8.01
N LYS A 156 1.81 -15.08 7.66
CA LYS A 156 0.79 -14.71 6.69
C LYS A 156 -0.28 -13.84 7.36
N ILE A 157 -0.47 -12.62 6.85
CA ILE A 157 -1.55 -11.72 7.31
C ILE A 157 -2.88 -12.23 6.79
N SER A 158 -3.88 -12.30 7.69
CA SER A 158 -5.22 -12.81 7.40
C SER A 158 -6.28 -11.71 7.38
N SER A 159 -6.06 -10.59 8.06
CA SER A 159 -7.01 -9.47 8.13
C SER A 159 -6.32 -8.11 8.23
N ILE A 160 -7.02 -7.07 7.80
CA ILE A 160 -6.51 -5.71 7.72
C ILE A 160 -7.50 -4.76 8.37
N VAL A 161 -7.02 -3.81 9.16
CA VAL A 161 -7.80 -2.67 9.63
C VAL A 161 -7.13 -1.36 9.19
N LEU A 162 -7.88 -0.50 8.51
CA LEU A 162 -7.42 0.84 8.12
C LEU A 162 -7.76 1.81 9.28
N MET A 163 -6.96 1.72 10.36
CA MET A 163 -7.12 2.48 11.61
C MET A 163 -5.79 3.09 12.08
N GLY A 164 -4.79 3.13 11.20
CA GLY A 164 -3.49 3.75 11.47
C GLY A 164 -3.54 5.28 11.35
N THR A 165 -2.44 5.87 10.92
CA THR A 165 -2.36 7.32 10.69
C THR A 165 -3.13 7.72 9.43
N GLY A 166 -4.02 8.72 9.57
CA GLY A 166 -4.79 9.26 8.45
C GLY A 166 -6.30 9.00 8.55
N GLU A 167 -7.02 9.63 7.63
CA GLU A 167 -8.44 9.37 7.37
C GLU A 167 -8.55 8.66 6.01
N PRO A 168 -8.96 7.37 5.98
CA PRO A 168 -9.00 6.62 4.72
C PRO A 168 -9.86 7.28 3.64
N LEU A 169 -11.00 7.84 4.00
CA LEU A 169 -11.91 8.46 3.04
C LEU A 169 -11.45 9.86 2.57
N ASP A 170 -10.48 10.46 3.25
CA ASP A 170 -9.80 11.68 2.77
C ASP A 170 -8.69 11.34 1.73
N ASN A 171 -8.29 10.08 1.68
CA ASN A 171 -7.40 9.50 0.65
C ASN A 171 -8.17 8.49 -0.23
N TYR A 172 -9.38 8.83 -0.64
CA TYR A 172 -10.37 7.92 -1.20
C TYR A 172 -9.85 7.09 -2.37
N ASP A 173 -9.30 7.75 -3.40
CA ASP A 173 -8.92 7.08 -4.65
C ASP A 173 -7.78 6.06 -4.44
N ASN A 174 -6.77 6.40 -3.63
CA ASN A 174 -5.68 5.49 -3.32
C ASN A 174 -6.14 4.34 -2.43
N VAL A 175 -7.02 4.61 -1.46
CA VAL A 175 -7.57 3.57 -0.57
C VAL A 175 -8.45 2.62 -1.36
N LEU A 176 -9.31 3.12 -2.24
CA LEU A 176 -10.13 2.27 -3.12
C LEU A 176 -9.25 1.38 -3.99
N LYS A 177 -8.22 1.95 -4.60
CA LYS A 177 -7.25 1.21 -5.41
C LYS A 177 -6.49 0.17 -4.60
N PHE A 178 -6.07 0.50 -3.38
CA PHE A 178 -5.46 -0.44 -2.44
C PHE A 178 -6.39 -1.61 -2.11
N LEU A 179 -7.70 -1.35 -1.86
CA LEU A 179 -8.68 -2.41 -1.59
C LEU A 179 -8.79 -3.40 -2.75
N HIS A 180 -8.73 -2.92 -3.98
CA HIS A 180 -8.69 -3.78 -5.18
C HIS A 180 -7.37 -4.55 -5.29
N LEU A 181 -6.22 -3.91 -5.06
CA LEU A 181 -4.90 -4.53 -5.13
C LEU A 181 -4.74 -5.65 -4.10
N VAL A 182 -5.09 -5.38 -2.85
CA VAL A 182 -4.89 -6.33 -1.74
C VAL A 182 -5.82 -7.54 -1.84
N SER A 183 -7.00 -7.38 -2.48
CA SER A 183 -7.96 -8.46 -2.71
C SER A 183 -7.77 -9.19 -4.04
N CYS A 184 -6.83 -8.73 -4.89
CA CYS A 184 -6.59 -9.31 -6.20
C CYS A 184 -6.13 -10.78 -6.09
N PRO A 185 -6.81 -11.73 -6.78
CA PRO A 185 -6.45 -13.14 -6.71
C PRO A 185 -5.02 -13.47 -7.17
N GLU A 186 -4.49 -12.66 -8.08
CA GLU A 186 -3.12 -12.78 -8.60
C GLU A 186 -2.05 -12.24 -7.63
N GLY A 187 -2.49 -11.48 -6.61
CA GLY A 187 -1.64 -10.87 -5.58
C GLY A 187 -1.64 -11.62 -4.25
N ILE A 188 -1.62 -10.87 -3.14
CA ILE A 188 -1.66 -11.46 -1.78
C ILE A 188 -3.03 -12.04 -1.42
N ASN A 189 -4.08 -11.63 -2.13
CA ASN A 189 -5.43 -12.20 -2.09
C ASN A 189 -6.05 -12.26 -0.68
N ILE A 190 -6.09 -11.14 0.01
CA ILE A 190 -6.84 -11.01 1.28
C ILE A 190 -8.29 -10.70 0.93
N GLY A 191 -9.21 -11.59 1.35
CA GLY A 191 -10.63 -11.45 1.04
C GLY A 191 -11.22 -10.18 1.65
N GLN A 192 -12.09 -9.49 0.92
CA GLN A 192 -12.66 -8.20 1.33
C GLN A 192 -13.36 -8.24 2.70
N ARG A 193 -13.99 -9.36 3.08
CA ARG A 193 -14.63 -9.56 4.39
C ARG A 193 -13.64 -9.55 5.58
N HIS A 194 -12.36 -9.64 5.29
CA HIS A 194 -11.28 -9.56 6.28
C HIS A 194 -10.66 -8.17 6.33
N ILE A 195 -11.31 -7.16 5.72
CA ILE A 195 -10.84 -5.78 5.70
C ILE A 195 -11.87 -4.90 6.40
N SER A 196 -11.41 -4.16 7.40
CA SER A 196 -12.21 -3.16 8.10
C SER A 196 -11.68 -1.77 7.83
N LEU A 197 -12.55 -0.85 7.43
CA LEU A 197 -12.24 0.55 7.21
C LEU A 197 -12.92 1.41 8.28
N SER A 198 -12.14 2.11 9.08
CA SER A 198 -12.64 3.06 10.06
C SER A 198 -12.54 4.48 9.50
N THR A 199 -13.56 5.29 9.73
CA THR A 199 -13.61 6.67 9.24
C THR A 199 -14.15 7.62 10.29
N SER A 200 -13.70 8.87 10.25
CA SER A 200 -14.28 9.97 11.02
C SER A 200 -15.63 10.47 10.48
N GLY A 201 -16.08 9.94 9.32
CA GLY A 201 -17.42 10.18 8.81
C GLY A 201 -17.50 11.25 7.70
N ILE A 202 -16.70 11.14 6.64
CA ILE A 202 -16.85 11.98 5.43
C ILE A 202 -18.05 11.45 4.64
N ALA A 203 -19.24 12.05 4.83
CA ALA A 203 -20.53 11.52 4.40
C ALA A 203 -20.61 11.22 2.90
N ASP A 204 -20.24 12.17 2.05
CA ASP A 204 -20.22 12.02 0.59
C ASP A 204 -19.30 10.88 0.10
N LYS A 205 -18.22 10.63 0.83
CA LYS A 205 -17.30 9.53 0.53
C LYS A 205 -17.80 8.18 1.03
N ILE A 206 -18.57 8.16 2.11
CA ILE A 206 -19.25 6.94 2.58
C ILE A 206 -20.30 6.52 1.53
N GLU A 207 -21.09 7.46 1.03
CA GLU A 207 -22.05 7.21 -0.03
C GLU A 207 -21.37 6.68 -1.30
N ALA A 208 -20.28 7.34 -1.74
CA ALA A 208 -19.50 6.88 -2.87
C ALA A 208 -18.94 5.46 -2.68
N LEU A 209 -18.43 5.15 -1.48
CA LEU A 209 -17.90 3.82 -1.17
C LEU A 209 -18.99 2.73 -1.20
N ALA A 210 -20.21 3.05 -0.82
CA ALA A 210 -21.34 2.12 -0.88
C ALA A 210 -21.69 1.71 -2.32
N GLU A 211 -21.48 2.59 -3.30
CA GLU A 211 -21.71 2.30 -4.72
C GLU A 211 -20.65 1.34 -5.31
N GLU A 212 -19.46 1.25 -4.71
CA GLU A 212 -18.37 0.35 -5.16
C GLU A 212 -18.67 -1.14 -4.93
N LYS A 213 -19.75 -1.47 -4.21
CA LYS A 213 -20.23 -2.85 -3.93
C LYS A 213 -19.14 -3.75 -3.31
N LEU A 214 -18.23 -3.17 -2.56
CA LEU A 214 -17.20 -3.91 -1.81
C LEU A 214 -17.83 -4.62 -0.61
N GLN A 215 -17.25 -5.75 -0.20
CA GLN A 215 -17.69 -6.53 0.96
C GLN A 215 -16.77 -6.29 2.18
N ILE A 216 -16.41 -5.03 2.41
CA ILE A 216 -15.61 -4.62 3.59
C ILE A 216 -16.53 -4.25 4.76
N THR A 217 -15.95 -4.14 5.97
CA THR A 217 -16.65 -3.69 7.20
C THR A 217 -16.29 -2.25 7.50
#